data_32008e74fe53cc0e83bc5e00903f6907
#
_entry.id   32008e74fe53cc0e83bc5e00903f6907
#
_cell.length_a   1.000
_cell.length_b   1.000
_cell.length_c   1.000
_cell.angle_alpha   90.00
_cell.angle_beta   90.00
_cell.angle_gamma   90.00
#
_symmetry.space_group_name_H-M   'P 1'
#
loop_
_entity.id
_entity.type
_entity.pdbx_description
1 polymer ?
#
loop_
_entity_poly.entity_id
_entity_poly.type
_entity_poly.pdbx_seq_one_letter_code
_entity_poly.pdbx_strand_id
1 'polypeptide(L)'
;MPKASVLIAGCGDIGSRLATQLLGDDWQVYGLRRSIDRLPAGVIGVAGDLFSEQCPAHWPTGQIDYLVYSAAATDHDEAGYQVAYVDGLKNTLGWLEQNGQRPKRLLFVSSSSVFAQKDGEWVDETSPAQATAYSGRIMLEAEQVAISSGIAASVVRLTGIYGPGREWMLGQVRKGYRVPTDPPMYGNRIHADDAGGLLAFLLEADRQGKALDDCYIGVDNAPVPLAEVVSWLRERLGVTEWAAETSVRRAGSKRCSNARAKALGWEPRYSSFREGYAEILGEKD
;
A
#
# COMPACT_ATOMS: atom_id res chain seq x y z
N MET A 1 -14.07 11.46 -24.51
CA MET A 1 -13.24 10.26 -24.79
C MET A 1 -13.85 9.08 -24.06
N PRO A 2 -13.67 7.83 -24.49
CA PRO A 2 -14.11 6.69 -23.70
C PRO A 2 -13.39 6.69 -22.34
N LYS A 3 -14.07 6.27 -21.28
CA LYS A 3 -13.47 6.12 -19.95
C LYS A 3 -12.34 5.11 -19.99
N ALA A 4 -11.23 5.39 -19.29
CA ALA A 4 -10.21 4.38 -19.04
C ALA A 4 -10.75 3.35 -18.04
N SER A 5 -10.46 2.07 -18.24
CA SER A 5 -10.90 1.00 -17.35
C SER A 5 -9.77 0.55 -16.42
N VAL A 6 -10.07 0.38 -15.13
CA VAL A 6 -9.15 -0.17 -14.16
C VAL A 6 -9.78 -1.32 -13.37
N LEU A 7 -9.06 -2.43 -13.26
CA LEU A 7 -9.39 -3.52 -12.36
C LEU A 7 -8.50 -3.43 -11.11
N ILE A 8 -9.14 -3.28 -9.95
CA ILE A 8 -8.47 -3.30 -8.64
C ILE A 8 -8.66 -4.70 -8.06
N ALA A 9 -7.65 -5.55 -8.23
CA ALA A 9 -7.61 -6.89 -7.68
C ALA A 9 -7.19 -6.82 -6.20
N GLY A 10 -8.06 -7.26 -5.29
CA GLY A 10 -7.92 -7.04 -3.86
C GLY A 10 -8.44 -5.66 -3.45
N CYS A 11 -9.66 -5.30 -3.89
CA CYS A 11 -10.31 -4.03 -3.55
C CYS A 11 -10.78 -4.02 -2.07
N GLY A 12 -9.79 -4.10 -1.17
CA GLY A 12 -9.92 -3.96 0.29
C GLY A 12 -9.88 -2.50 0.72
N ASP A 13 -9.23 -2.18 1.84
CA ASP A 13 -9.15 -0.82 2.37
C ASP A 13 -8.42 0.13 1.39
N ILE A 14 -7.18 -0.16 1.02
CA ILE A 14 -6.41 0.70 0.12
C ILE A 14 -7.01 0.72 -1.29
N GLY A 15 -7.44 -0.44 -1.79
CA GLY A 15 -8.12 -0.53 -3.09
C GLY A 15 -9.43 0.26 -3.13
N SER A 16 -10.19 0.32 -2.03
CA SER A 16 -11.40 1.13 -1.94
C SER A 16 -11.12 2.63 -1.90
N ARG A 17 -10.06 3.05 -1.20
CA ARG A 17 -9.62 4.45 -1.19
C ARG A 17 -9.13 4.90 -2.57
N LEU A 18 -8.36 4.06 -3.25
CA LEU A 18 -8.00 4.27 -4.66
C LEU A 18 -9.26 4.39 -5.52
N ALA A 19 -10.16 3.41 -5.42
CA ALA A 19 -11.40 3.40 -6.20
C ALA A 19 -12.18 4.70 -6.02
N THR A 20 -12.36 5.16 -4.77
CA THR A 20 -13.08 6.40 -4.46
C THR A 20 -12.44 7.62 -5.12
N GLN A 21 -11.12 7.69 -5.19
CA GLN A 21 -10.40 8.80 -5.82
C GLN A 21 -10.47 8.78 -7.35
N LEU A 22 -10.70 7.62 -7.94
CA LEU A 22 -10.86 7.48 -9.40
C LEU A 22 -12.31 7.65 -9.87
N LEU A 23 -13.30 7.60 -8.95
CA LEU A 23 -14.71 7.76 -9.33
C LEU A 23 -14.95 9.15 -9.95
N GLY A 24 -15.50 9.16 -11.16
CA GLY A 24 -15.77 10.36 -11.93
C GLY A 24 -16.07 10.02 -13.39
N ASP A 25 -15.89 11.02 -14.26
CA ASP A 25 -16.25 10.86 -15.68
C ASP A 25 -15.18 10.17 -16.52
N ASP A 26 -13.93 10.11 -16.02
CA ASP A 26 -12.78 9.61 -16.78
C ASP A 26 -12.47 8.12 -16.57
N TRP A 27 -12.99 7.49 -15.51
CA TRP A 27 -12.65 6.12 -15.13
C TRP A 27 -13.87 5.21 -15.02
N GLN A 28 -13.70 3.98 -15.49
CA GLN A 28 -14.56 2.85 -15.19
C GLN A 28 -13.82 1.92 -14.23
N VAL A 29 -14.28 1.87 -12.98
CA VAL A 29 -13.58 1.18 -11.90
C VAL A 29 -14.23 -0.15 -11.58
N TYR A 30 -13.49 -1.24 -11.73
CA TYR A 30 -13.87 -2.58 -11.31
C TYR A 30 -13.15 -2.94 -10.01
N GLY A 31 -13.89 -3.39 -9.01
CA GLY A 31 -13.35 -3.82 -7.73
C GLY A 31 -13.52 -5.32 -7.52
N LEU A 32 -12.41 -6.09 -7.56
CA LEU A 32 -12.44 -7.52 -7.29
C LEU A 32 -12.19 -7.80 -5.82
N ARG A 33 -13.16 -8.45 -5.18
CA ARG A 33 -13.08 -8.95 -3.79
C ARG A 33 -14.18 -9.98 -3.52
N ARG A 34 -14.05 -10.72 -2.42
CA ARG A 34 -15.03 -11.73 -2.01
C ARG A 34 -16.41 -11.13 -1.68
N SER A 35 -16.45 -10.04 -0.92
CA SER A 35 -17.70 -9.37 -0.46
C SER A 35 -17.88 -8.03 -1.17
N ILE A 36 -18.57 -8.02 -2.29
CA ILE A 36 -18.74 -6.82 -3.15
C ILE A 36 -19.69 -5.77 -2.56
N ASP A 37 -20.50 -6.13 -1.59
CA ASP A 37 -21.37 -5.24 -0.80
C ASP A 37 -20.62 -4.15 -0.02
N ARG A 38 -19.31 -4.33 0.17
CA ARG A 38 -18.42 -3.38 0.85
C ARG A 38 -17.66 -2.45 -0.10
N LEU A 39 -17.93 -2.51 -1.38
CA LEU A 39 -17.32 -1.60 -2.35
C LEU A 39 -17.93 -0.21 -2.26
N PRO A 40 -17.15 0.84 -2.54
CA PRO A 40 -17.69 2.19 -2.65
C PRO A 40 -18.78 2.27 -3.73
N ALA A 41 -19.78 3.11 -3.51
CA ALA A 41 -20.83 3.35 -4.49
C ALA A 41 -20.23 3.86 -5.81
N GLY A 42 -20.65 3.29 -6.94
CA GLY A 42 -20.11 3.60 -8.26
C GLY A 42 -19.01 2.66 -8.75
N VAL A 43 -18.45 1.81 -7.89
CA VAL A 43 -17.52 0.76 -8.29
C VAL A 43 -18.28 -0.46 -8.80
N ILE A 44 -17.87 -1.00 -9.96
CA ILE A 44 -18.44 -2.22 -10.52
C ILE A 44 -17.84 -3.42 -9.80
N GLY A 45 -18.67 -4.16 -9.06
CA GLY A 45 -18.21 -5.28 -8.25
C GLY A 45 -17.91 -6.54 -9.09
N VAL A 46 -16.74 -7.12 -8.88
CA VAL A 46 -16.36 -8.44 -9.38
C VAL A 46 -16.21 -9.36 -8.18
N ALA A 47 -17.24 -10.21 -7.94
CA ALA A 47 -17.21 -11.16 -6.83
C ALA A 47 -16.25 -12.31 -7.17
N GLY A 48 -15.20 -12.48 -6.39
CA GLY A 48 -14.21 -13.53 -6.60
C GLY A 48 -13.19 -13.62 -5.50
N ASP A 49 -12.53 -14.78 -5.45
CA ASP A 49 -11.41 -15.02 -4.54
C ASP A 49 -10.12 -15.08 -5.33
N LEU A 50 -9.22 -14.16 -5.07
CA LEU A 50 -7.89 -14.09 -5.71
C LEU A 50 -7.06 -15.36 -5.49
N PHE A 51 -7.36 -16.09 -4.42
CA PHE A 51 -6.62 -17.29 -4.03
C PHE A 51 -7.15 -18.57 -4.71
N SER A 52 -8.24 -18.44 -5.48
CA SER A 52 -8.78 -19.51 -6.33
C SER A 52 -8.13 -19.48 -7.72
N GLU A 53 -7.88 -20.64 -8.30
CA GLU A 53 -7.47 -20.74 -9.71
C GLU A 53 -8.62 -20.44 -10.67
N GLN A 54 -9.86 -20.54 -10.17
CA GLN A 54 -11.06 -20.32 -10.99
C GLN A 54 -11.31 -18.83 -11.22
N CYS A 55 -11.40 -18.44 -12.49
CA CYS A 55 -11.77 -17.08 -12.88
C CYS A 55 -13.17 -16.73 -12.34
N PRO A 56 -13.36 -15.53 -11.78
CA PRO A 56 -14.68 -15.07 -11.32
C PRO A 56 -15.75 -15.12 -12.42
N ALA A 57 -16.94 -15.62 -12.07
CA ALA A 57 -18.04 -15.83 -13.04
C ALA A 57 -18.49 -14.54 -13.75
N HIS A 58 -18.38 -13.40 -13.09
CA HIS A 58 -18.74 -12.07 -13.62
C HIS A 58 -17.49 -11.23 -13.92
N TRP A 59 -16.49 -11.87 -14.54
CA TRP A 59 -15.29 -11.17 -14.98
C TRP A 59 -15.66 -10.11 -16.03
N PRO A 60 -15.01 -8.93 -16.05
CA PRO A 60 -15.27 -7.90 -17.05
C PRO A 60 -15.05 -8.40 -18.48
N THR A 61 -16.02 -8.22 -19.36
CA THR A 61 -15.95 -8.68 -20.76
C THR A 61 -15.25 -7.70 -21.70
N GLY A 62 -15.13 -6.42 -21.29
CA GLY A 62 -14.41 -5.38 -22.03
C GLY A 62 -12.92 -5.40 -21.79
N GLN A 63 -12.20 -4.58 -22.56
CA GLN A 63 -10.77 -4.36 -22.33
C GLN A 63 -10.55 -3.74 -20.93
N ILE A 64 -9.58 -4.24 -20.20
CA ILE A 64 -9.05 -3.64 -18.98
C ILE A 64 -7.77 -2.87 -19.35
N ASP A 65 -7.80 -1.55 -19.21
CA ASP A 65 -6.64 -0.71 -19.54
C ASP A 65 -5.56 -0.77 -18.46
N TYR A 66 -5.97 -0.88 -17.19
CA TYR A 66 -5.07 -0.84 -16.03
C TYR A 66 -5.41 -1.95 -15.04
N LEU A 67 -4.39 -2.57 -14.49
CA LEU A 67 -4.50 -3.49 -13.36
C LEU A 67 -3.81 -2.89 -12.13
N VAL A 68 -4.50 -2.85 -11.00
CA VAL A 68 -3.89 -2.59 -9.70
C VAL A 68 -4.05 -3.84 -8.84
N TYR A 69 -2.94 -4.43 -8.43
CA TYR A 69 -2.94 -5.55 -7.50
C TYR A 69 -2.65 -5.05 -6.08
N SER A 70 -3.67 -5.04 -5.22
CA SER A 70 -3.62 -4.51 -3.85
C SER A 70 -4.19 -5.48 -2.80
N ALA A 71 -4.03 -6.78 -3.05
CA ALA A 71 -4.39 -7.82 -2.10
C ALA A 71 -3.59 -7.71 -0.80
N ALA A 72 -4.16 -8.23 0.28
CA ALA A 72 -3.49 -8.38 1.56
C ALA A 72 -3.67 -9.80 2.06
N ALA A 73 -2.61 -10.36 2.67
CA ALA A 73 -2.67 -11.68 3.28
C ALA A 73 -3.70 -11.68 4.43
N THR A 74 -4.51 -12.72 4.49
CA THR A 74 -5.43 -13.00 5.60
C THR A 74 -4.65 -13.63 6.76
N ASP A 75 -3.78 -14.58 6.43
CA ASP A 75 -2.93 -15.27 7.37
C ASP A 75 -1.51 -14.69 7.31
N HIS A 76 -0.95 -14.38 8.50
CA HIS A 76 0.34 -13.72 8.63
C HIS A 76 1.47 -14.72 8.85
N ASP A 77 1.46 -15.80 8.08
CA ASP A 77 2.53 -16.79 7.97
C ASP A 77 3.08 -16.84 6.53
N GLU A 78 4.10 -17.68 6.31
CA GLU A 78 4.77 -17.79 5.02
C GLU A 78 3.83 -18.27 3.92
N ALA A 79 2.98 -19.25 4.22
CA ALA A 79 2.01 -19.80 3.26
C ALA A 79 0.94 -18.78 2.87
N GLY A 80 0.37 -18.07 3.85
CA GLY A 80 -0.62 -17.01 3.60
C GLY A 80 -0.07 -15.86 2.78
N TYR A 81 1.21 -15.50 2.99
CA TYR A 81 1.89 -14.51 2.15
C TYR A 81 2.10 -15.01 0.73
N GLN A 82 2.56 -16.28 0.56
CA GLN A 82 2.75 -16.87 -0.77
C GLN A 82 1.45 -16.85 -1.56
N VAL A 83 0.37 -17.34 -0.97
CA VAL A 83 -0.95 -17.38 -1.59
C VAL A 83 -1.46 -15.97 -1.94
N ALA A 84 -1.30 -15.01 -1.03
CA ALA A 84 -1.87 -13.68 -1.22
C ALA A 84 -1.12 -12.83 -2.26
N TYR A 85 0.22 -12.88 -2.27
CA TYR A 85 1.01 -11.96 -3.07
C TYR A 85 1.54 -12.57 -4.37
N VAL A 86 1.88 -13.85 -4.36
CA VAL A 86 2.46 -14.52 -5.54
C VAL A 86 1.37 -15.26 -6.33
N ASP A 87 0.68 -16.19 -5.66
CA ASP A 87 -0.27 -17.06 -6.37
C ASP A 87 -1.50 -16.29 -6.82
N GLY A 88 -2.05 -15.42 -5.96
CA GLY A 88 -3.18 -14.56 -6.32
C GLY A 88 -2.87 -13.58 -7.45
N LEU A 89 -1.63 -13.07 -7.53
CA LEU A 89 -1.20 -12.26 -8.67
C LEU A 89 -1.12 -13.11 -9.94
N LYS A 90 -0.52 -14.30 -9.89
CA LYS A 90 -0.46 -15.24 -11.02
C LYS A 90 -1.85 -15.62 -11.51
N ASN A 91 -2.79 -15.91 -10.59
CA ASN A 91 -4.19 -16.19 -10.94
C ASN A 91 -4.81 -15.02 -11.69
N THR A 92 -4.64 -13.79 -11.17
CA THR A 92 -5.19 -12.57 -11.79
C THR A 92 -4.64 -12.35 -13.19
N LEU A 93 -3.34 -12.54 -13.39
CA LEU A 93 -2.68 -12.44 -14.70
C LEU A 93 -3.19 -13.54 -15.66
N GLY A 94 -3.34 -14.77 -15.18
CA GLY A 94 -3.90 -15.88 -15.96
C GLY A 94 -5.35 -15.63 -16.39
N TRP A 95 -6.18 -15.02 -15.53
CA TRP A 95 -7.57 -14.66 -15.90
C TRP A 95 -7.63 -13.58 -16.98
N LEU A 96 -6.74 -12.58 -16.92
CA LEU A 96 -6.62 -11.58 -17.98
C LEU A 96 -6.25 -12.24 -19.31
N GLU A 97 -5.25 -13.14 -19.30
CA GLU A 97 -4.83 -13.87 -20.49
C GLU A 97 -5.93 -14.75 -21.06
N GLN A 98 -6.64 -15.53 -20.22
CA GLN A 98 -7.79 -16.37 -20.61
C GLN A 98 -8.91 -15.56 -21.27
N ASN A 99 -9.08 -14.30 -20.89
CA ASN A 99 -10.09 -13.38 -21.45
C ASN A 99 -9.54 -12.49 -22.57
N GLY A 100 -8.31 -12.73 -23.05
CA GLY A 100 -7.69 -11.95 -24.13
C GLY A 100 -7.44 -10.49 -23.77
N GLN A 101 -7.35 -10.16 -22.48
CA GLN A 101 -7.16 -8.80 -21.98
C GLN A 101 -5.68 -8.52 -21.69
N ARG A 102 -5.21 -7.38 -22.13
CA ARG A 102 -3.84 -6.97 -21.92
C ARG A 102 -3.78 -5.53 -21.43
N PRO A 103 -3.72 -5.30 -20.11
CA PRO A 103 -3.58 -3.97 -19.54
C PRO A 103 -2.34 -3.24 -20.08
N LYS A 104 -2.44 -1.94 -20.22
CA LYS A 104 -1.31 -1.06 -20.58
C LYS A 104 -0.30 -0.98 -19.44
N ARG A 105 -0.81 -1.00 -18.19
CA ARG A 105 0.00 -0.90 -16.98
C ARG A 105 -0.53 -1.76 -15.86
N LEU A 106 0.39 -2.35 -15.10
CA LEU A 106 0.16 -3.01 -13.81
C LEU A 106 0.80 -2.17 -12.69
N LEU A 107 0.03 -1.76 -11.70
CA LEU A 107 0.56 -1.30 -10.42
C LEU A 107 0.49 -2.44 -9.41
N PHE A 108 1.64 -2.88 -8.91
CA PHE A 108 1.73 -3.89 -7.85
C PHE A 108 2.00 -3.22 -6.51
N VAL A 109 1.07 -3.36 -5.56
CA VAL A 109 1.22 -2.82 -4.20
C VAL A 109 2.12 -3.74 -3.40
N SER A 110 3.34 -3.31 -3.18
CA SER A 110 4.38 -3.96 -2.39
C SER A 110 4.57 -3.28 -1.03
N SER A 111 5.62 -3.62 -0.32
CA SER A 111 5.92 -3.17 1.04
C SER A 111 7.38 -2.78 1.20
N SER A 112 7.65 -1.76 2.02
CA SER A 112 9.01 -1.43 2.46
C SER A 112 9.69 -2.52 3.30
N SER A 113 9.01 -3.64 3.59
CA SER A 113 9.59 -4.82 4.22
C SER A 113 10.65 -5.52 3.37
N VAL A 114 10.72 -5.21 2.08
CA VAL A 114 11.75 -5.71 1.15
C VAL A 114 13.16 -5.17 1.45
N PHE A 115 13.27 -4.09 2.20
CA PHE A 115 14.53 -3.47 2.59
C PHE A 115 15.05 -4.05 3.90
N ALA A 116 16.31 -4.48 3.93
CA ALA A 116 16.97 -5.09 5.10
C ALA A 116 17.70 -4.09 5.99
N GLN A 117 17.84 -2.84 5.60
CA GLN A 117 18.54 -1.77 6.33
C GLN A 117 17.93 -1.58 7.73
N LYS A 118 18.78 -1.43 8.75
CA LYS A 118 18.37 -1.48 10.17
C LYS A 118 19.04 -0.46 11.09
N ASP A 119 19.99 0.32 10.56
CA ASP A 119 20.83 1.23 11.37
C ASP A 119 20.51 2.73 11.10
N GLY A 120 19.28 3.01 10.64
CA GLY A 120 18.79 4.36 10.40
C GLY A 120 19.18 4.95 9.04
N GLU A 121 19.65 4.12 8.10
CA GLU A 121 20.04 4.55 6.77
C GLU A 121 18.86 5.11 5.97
N TRP A 122 19.15 6.02 5.06
CA TRP A 122 18.21 6.39 4.01
C TRP A 122 18.14 5.29 2.95
N VAL A 123 16.92 4.99 2.53
CA VAL A 123 16.62 4.08 1.43
C VAL A 123 15.69 4.75 0.43
N ASP A 124 15.95 4.48 -0.83
CA ASP A 124 15.14 4.87 -1.98
C ASP A 124 14.91 3.67 -2.90
N GLU A 125 14.34 3.90 -4.07
CA GLU A 125 14.02 2.85 -5.04
C GLU A 125 15.26 2.19 -5.65
N THR A 126 16.44 2.82 -5.55
CA THR A 126 17.73 2.28 -6.03
C THR A 126 18.45 1.47 -4.96
N SER A 127 18.02 1.59 -3.72
CA SER A 127 18.64 0.90 -2.58
C SER A 127 18.45 -0.62 -2.68
N PRO A 128 19.45 -1.44 -2.27
CA PRO A 128 19.34 -2.88 -2.32
C PRO A 128 18.14 -3.40 -1.52
N ALA A 129 17.23 -4.11 -2.20
CA ALA A 129 16.10 -4.81 -1.61
C ALA A 129 16.50 -6.25 -1.33
N GLN A 130 16.92 -6.55 -0.10
CA GLN A 130 17.50 -7.83 0.33
C GLN A 130 16.85 -8.33 1.62
N ALA A 131 15.54 -8.50 1.60
CA ALA A 131 14.78 -8.93 2.76
C ALA A 131 15.27 -10.28 3.32
N THR A 132 15.40 -10.36 4.64
CA THR A 132 15.75 -11.59 5.35
C THR A 132 14.53 -12.33 5.89
N ALA A 133 13.47 -11.60 6.27
CA ALA A 133 12.21 -12.18 6.72
C ALA A 133 11.40 -12.75 5.54
N TYR A 134 10.63 -13.81 5.80
CA TYR A 134 9.79 -14.45 4.77
C TYR A 134 8.86 -13.45 4.08
N SER A 135 8.25 -12.54 4.86
CA SER A 135 7.32 -11.55 4.33
C SER A 135 7.94 -10.64 3.27
N GLY A 136 9.18 -10.20 3.48
CA GLY A 136 9.89 -9.39 2.49
C GLY A 136 10.40 -10.22 1.31
N ARG A 137 10.86 -11.49 1.52
CA ARG A 137 11.29 -12.37 0.44
C ARG A 137 10.15 -12.69 -0.53
N ILE A 138 8.97 -13.02 0.01
CA ILE A 138 7.77 -13.30 -0.81
C ILE A 138 7.32 -12.05 -1.56
N MET A 139 7.39 -10.88 -0.93
CA MET A 139 7.10 -9.63 -1.63
C MET A 139 8.05 -9.38 -2.79
N LEU A 140 9.35 -9.66 -2.65
CA LEU A 140 10.31 -9.56 -3.76
C LEU A 140 10.01 -10.58 -4.87
N GLU A 141 9.60 -11.80 -4.53
CA GLU A 141 9.14 -12.79 -5.53
C GLU A 141 7.92 -12.26 -6.29
N ALA A 142 6.94 -11.70 -5.59
CA ALA A 142 5.75 -11.11 -6.20
C ALA A 142 6.08 -9.89 -7.08
N GLU A 143 7.02 -9.03 -6.66
CA GLU A 143 7.54 -7.94 -7.51
C GLU A 143 8.11 -8.50 -8.82
N GLN A 144 8.87 -9.60 -8.76
CA GLN A 144 9.41 -10.25 -9.97
C GLN A 144 8.30 -10.82 -10.87
N VAL A 145 7.25 -11.42 -10.29
CA VAL A 145 6.09 -11.88 -11.07
C VAL A 145 5.43 -10.70 -11.79
N ALA A 146 5.24 -9.57 -11.11
CA ALA A 146 4.66 -8.37 -11.71
C ALA A 146 5.52 -7.83 -12.86
N ILE A 147 6.83 -7.67 -12.65
CA ILE A 147 7.78 -7.13 -13.63
C ILE A 147 7.92 -8.06 -14.84
N SER A 148 7.88 -9.39 -14.62
CA SER A 148 8.03 -10.39 -15.67
C SER A 148 6.73 -10.74 -16.39
N SER A 149 5.61 -10.09 -16.06
CA SER A 149 4.27 -10.41 -16.60
C SER A 149 4.08 -10.10 -18.09
N GLY A 150 5.02 -9.37 -18.70
CA GLY A 150 4.88 -8.84 -20.06
C GLY A 150 3.96 -7.61 -20.17
N ILE A 151 3.42 -7.13 -19.05
CA ILE A 151 2.71 -5.85 -18.93
C ILE A 151 3.70 -4.83 -18.36
N ALA A 152 3.67 -3.58 -18.86
CA ALA A 152 4.47 -2.52 -18.25
C ALA A 152 4.07 -2.38 -16.76
N ALA A 153 4.98 -2.66 -15.84
CA ALA A 153 4.69 -2.73 -14.41
C ALA A 153 5.41 -1.63 -13.63
N SER A 154 4.74 -1.10 -12.61
CA SER A 154 5.37 -0.28 -11.57
C SER A 154 5.04 -0.87 -10.20
N VAL A 155 6.07 -1.11 -9.40
CA VAL A 155 5.96 -1.57 -8.02
C VAL A 155 5.77 -0.35 -7.10
N VAL A 156 4.81 -0.41 -6.18
CA VAL A 156 4.58 0.65 -5.20
C VAL A 156 4.83 0.10 -3.80
N ARG A 157 6.01 0.36 -3.25
CA ARG A 157 6.44 -0.10 -1.92
C ARG A 157 5.87 0.82 -0.85
N LEU A 158 4.70 0.47 -0.32
CA LEU A 158 4.07 1.22 0.76
C LEU A 158 4.79 0.99 2.09
N THR A 159 4.83 2.03 2.92
CA THR A 159 5.39 1.96 4.28
C THR A 159 4.29 1.65 5.30
N GLY A 160 4.52 1.87 6.58
CA GLY A 160 3.55 1.61 7.63
C GLY A 160 2.26 2.42 7.45
N ILE A 161 1.22 1.78 6.92
CA ILE A 161 -0.06 2.44 6.64
C ILE A 161 -0.80 2.69 7.95
N TYR A 162 -1.26 3.93 8.16
CA TYR A 162 -2.11 4.34 9.27
C TYR A 162 -3.27 5.19 8.76
N GLY A 163 -4.27 5.44 9.58
CA GLY A 163 -5.44 6.21 9.19
C GLY A 163 -6.71 5.69 9.84
N PRO A 164 -7.88 6.21 9.49
CA PRO A 164 -9.16 5.71 9.95
C PRO A 164 -9.31 4.20 9.68
N GLY A 165 -9.63 3.43 10.72
CA GLY A 165 -9.68 1.96 10.67
C GLY A 165 -8.32 1.25 10.81
N ARG A 166 -7.21 1.99 10.97
CA ARG A 166 -5.84 1.48 11.15
C ARG A 166 -5.15 2.14 12.35
N GLU A 167 -5.81 2.09 13.49
CA GLU A 167 -5.44 2.82 14.70
C GLU A 167 -4.57 2.01 15.67
N TRP A 168 -3.84 1.00 15.17
CA TRP A 168 -3.03 0.14 16.03
C TRP A 168 -2.09 0.93 16.94
N MET A 169 -1.42 1.95 16.43
CA MET A 169 -0.48 2.78 17.21
C MET A 169 -1.19 3.53 18.34
N LEU A 170 -2.36 4.10 18.07
CA LEU A 170 -3.16 4.77 19.11
C LEU A 170 -3.54 3.79 20.23
N GLY A 171 -3.95 2.57 19.86
CA GLY A 171 -4.24 1.52 20.81
C GLY A 171 -3.03 1.11 21.66
N GLN A 172 -1.83 1.07 21.08
CA GLN A 172 -0.59 0.79 21.82
C GLN A 172 -0.22 1.94 22.76
N VAL A 173 -0.30 3.19 22.30
CA VAL A 173 0.00 4.36 23.10
C VAL A 173 -0.93 4.47 24.31
N ARG A 174 -2.24 4.22 24.14
CA ARG A 174 -3.21 4.17 25.25
C ARG A 174 -2.85 3.13 26.32
N LYS A 175 -2.12 2.08 25.94
CA LYS A 175 -1.62 1.03 26.86
C LYS A 175 -0.24 1.35 27.44
N GLY A 176 0.24 2.57 27.26
CA GLY A 176 1.55 2.98 27.77
C GLY A 176 2.74 2.52 26.92
N TYR A 177 2.55 2.32 25.60
CA TYR A 177 3.58 1.82 24.70
C TYR A 177 4.92 2.54 24.88
N ARG A 178 5.98 1.76 25.13
CA ARG A 178 7.31 2.24 25.39
C ARG A 178 8.25 1.78 24.27
N VAL A 179 9.07 2.69 23.76
CA VAL A 179 10.04 2.41 22.69
C VAL A 179 11.43 2.85 23.10
N PRO A 180 12.49 2.17 22.63
CA PRO A 180 13.86 2.61 22.84
C PRO A 180 14.10 3.97 22.19
N THR A 181 14.93 4.79 22.85
CA THR A 181 15.35 6.10 22.34
C THR A 181 16.78 6.09 21.82
N ASP A 182 17.56 5.12 22.27
CA ASP A 182 18.97 4.95 21.88
C ASP A 182 19.28 3.46 21.67
N PRO A 183 19.73 3.05 20.49
CA PRO A 183 19.76 3.84 19.25
C PRO A 183 18.34 4.23 18.78
N PRO A 184 18.16 5.35 18.05
CA PRO A 184 16.86 5.79 17.58
C PRO A 184 16.30 4.82 16.55
N MET A 185 15.04 4.42 16.73
CA MET A 185 14.32 3.58 15.76
C MET A 185 13.46 4.45 14.84
N TYR A 186 13.82 4.53 13.57
CA TYR A 186 13.02 5.27 12.59
C TYR A 186 11.80 4.47 12.14
N GLY A 187 10.66 5.16 12.04
CA GLY A 187 9.42 4.60 11.52
C GLY A 187 8.97 5.36 10.28
N ASN A 188 8.69 4.63 9.23
CA ASN A 188 8.14 5.18 7.99
C ASN A 188 6.64 4.97 7.96
N ARG A 189 5.88 5.98 7.51
CA ARG A 189 4.42 5.97 7.52
C ARG A 189 3.89 6.56 6.24
N ILE A 190 2.68 6.15 5.92
CA ILE A 190 1.85 6.79 4.92
C ILE A 190 0.41 6.76 5.40
N HIS A 191 -0.31 7.88 5.28
CA HIS A 191 -1.74 7.86 5.56
C HIS A 191 -2.46 6.98 4.53
N ALA A 192 -3.52 6.29 4.95
CA ALA A 192 -4.25 5.36 4.07
C ALA A 192 -4.84 6.07 2.83
N ASP A 193 -5.29 7.32 2.99
CA ASP A 193 -5.78 8.12 1.85
C ASP A 193 -4.65 8.50 0.91
N ASP A 194 -3.45 8.79 1.42
CA ASP A 194 -2.27 9.07 0.60
C ASP A 194 -1.76 7.81 -0.11
N ALA A 195 -1.89 6.64 0.52
CA ALA A 195 -1.57 5.38 -0.15
C ALA A 195 -2.48 5.13 -1.37
N GLY A 196 -3.80 5.33 -1.21
CA GLY A 196 -4.74 5.32 -2.34
C GLY A 196 -4.46 6.45 -3.34
N GLY A 197 -4.13 7.64 -2.84
CA GLY A 197 -3.81 8.83 -3.64
C GLY A 197 -2.58 8.68 -4.50
N LEU A 198 -1.52 8.06 -3.99
CA LEU A 198 -0.33 7.76 -4.79
C LEU A 198 -0.66 6.82 -5.95
N LEU A 199 -1.44 5.76 -5.70
CA LEU A 199 -1.87 4.83 -6.76
C LEU A 199 -2.74 5.54 -7.81
N ALA A 200 -3.69 6.38 -7.39
CA ALA A 200 -4.53 7.17 -8.29
C ALA A 200 -3.69 8.14 -9.12
N PHE A 201 -2.74 8.83 -8.49
CA PHE A 201 -1.82 9.75 -9.15
C PHE A 201 -0.98 9.06 -10.22
N LEU A 202 -0.43 7.87 -9.92
CA LEU A 202 0.38 7.11 -10.88
C LEU A 202 -0.47 6.66 -12.09
N LEU A 203 -1.68 6.16 -11.85
CA LEU A 203 -2.60 5.79 -12.94
C LEU A 203 -2.93 6.99 -13.83
N GLU A 204 -3.21 8.14 -13.22
CA GLU A 204 -3.54 9.35 -13.95
C GLU A 204 -2.32 9.91 -14.72
N ALA A 205 -1.14 9.84 -14.13
CA ALA A 205 0.11 10.24 -14.78
C ALA A 205 0.38 9.38 -16.04
N ASP A 206 0.21 8.04 -15.94
CA ASP A 206 0.35 7.14 -17.09
C ASP A 206 -0.72 7.40 -18.14
N ARG A 207 -1.98 7.64 -17.73
CA ARG A 207 -3.09 7.99 -18.64
C ARG A 207 -2.81 9.27 -19.41
N GLN A 208 -2.13 10.23 -18.80
CA GLN A 208 -1.68 11.49 -19.41
C GLN A 208 -0.42 11.32 -20.26
N GLY A 209 0.14 10.11 -20.38
CA GLY A 209 1.33 9.83 -21.17
C GLY A 209 2.66 10.17 -20.49
N LYS A 210 2.67 10.40 -19.18
CA LYS A 210 3.91 10.54 -18.42
C LYS A 210 4.60 9.18 -18.31
N ALA A 211 5.91 9.14 -18.51
CA ALA A 211 6.68 7.93 -18.27
C ALA A 211 6.74 7.63 -16.78
N LEU A 212 6.40 6.42 -16.39
CA LEU A 212 6.54 5.93 -15.03
C LEU A 212 7.81 5.07 -14.90
N ASP A 213 8.47 5.21 -13.75
CA ASP A 213 9.54 4.31 -13.33
C ASP A 213 8.98 2.94 -12.87
N ASP A 214 9.88 1.96 -12.78
CA ASP A 214 9.53 0.58 -12.38
C ASP A 214 9.19 0.45 -10.90
N CYS A 215 9.58 1.43 -10.06
CA CYS A 215 9.36 1.38 -8.62
C CYS A 215 9.15 2.78 -8.02
N TYR A 216 8.24 2.86 -7.04
CA TYR A 216 7.98 4.04 -6.21
C TYR A 216 7.86 3.64 -4.73
N ILE A 217 8.30 4.51 -3.83
CA ILE A 217 8.11 4.34 -2.39
C ILE A 217 6.99 5.28 -1.92
N GLY A 218 5.94 4.70 -1.35
CA GLY A 218 4.85 5.44 -0.71
C GLY A 218 5.16 5.67 0.78
N VAL A 219 5.53 6.91 1.11
CA VAL A 219 5.87 7.36 2.47
C VAL A 219 5.56 8.86 2.61
N ASP A 220 5.28 9.32 3.84
CA ASP A 220 5.17 10.75 4.15
C ASP A 220 6.52 11.47 4.05
N ASN A 221 6.54 12.79 4.27
CA ASN A 221 7.76 13.61 4.18
C ASN A 221 8.60 13.59 5.47
N ALA A 222 8.17 12.88 6.54
CA ALA A 222 8.74 12.98 7.87
C ALA A 222 9.12 11.62 8.49
N PRO A 223 10.18 10.96 8.02
CA PRO A 223 10.69 9.73 8.63
C PRO A 223 11.39 10.03 9.96
N VAL A 224 10.62 10.16 11.02
CA VAL A 224 11.09 10.52 12.37
C VAL A 224 11.32 9.29 13.25
N PRO A 225 12.10 9.43 14.35
CA PRO A 225 12.19 8.38 15.36
C PRO A 225 10.81 7.99 15.91
N LEU A 226 10.60 6.69 16.12
CA LEU A 226 9.33 6.18 16.65
C LEU A 226 9.01 6.76 18.03
N ALA A 227 10.04 7.03 18.84
CA ALA A 227 9.90 7.66 20.16
C ALA A 227 9.25 9.05 20.06
N GLU A 228 9.55 9.82 19.03
CA GLU A 228 8.94 11.13 18.78
C GLU A 228 7.44 11.00 18.52
N VAL A 229 7.04 10.03 17.69
CA VAL A 229 5.63 9.76 17.41
C VAL A 229 4.89 9.31 18.67
N VAL A 230 5.49 8.40 19.43
CA VAL A 230 4.91 7.92 20.70
C VAL A 230 4.73 9.06 21.68
N SER A 231 5.75 9.91 21.87
CA SER A 231 5.70 11.04 22.81
C SER A 231 4.62 12.04 22.39
N TRP A 232 4.55 12.39 21.12
CA TRP A 232 3.54 13.31 20.58
C TRP A 232 2.11 12.78 20.77
N LEU A 233 1.89 11.48 20.49
CA LEU A 233 0.59 10.84 20.69
C LEU A 233 0.21 10.73 22.17
N ARG A 234 1.17 10.44 23.04
CA ARG A 234 0.94 10.38 24.51
C ARG A 234 0.44 11.72 25.05
N GLU A 235 1.08 12.81 24.64
CA GLU A 235 0.69 14.16 25.05
C GLU A 235 -0.78 14.42 24.69
N ARG A 236 -1.18 14.14 23.43
CA ARG A 236 -2.55 14.38 22.95
C ARG A 236 -3.59 13.44 23.54
N LEU A 237 -3.20 12.23 23.86
CA LEU A 237 -4.08 11.24 24.50
C LEU A 237 -4.14 11.37 26.01
N GLY A 238 -3.35 12.27 26.63
CA GLY A 238 -3.26 12.43 28.08
C GLY A 238 -2.71 11.19 28.80
N VAL A 239 -1.87 10.38 28.12
CA VAL A 239 -1.32 9.15 28.69
C VAL A 239 -0.03 9.43 29.42
N THR A 240 -0.03 9.32 30.74
CA THR A 240 1.12 9.56 31.62
C THR A 240 1.89 8.28 31.97
N GLU A 241 1.16 7.18 32.12
CA GLU A 241 1.76 5.89 32.53
C GLU A 241 2.51 5.21 31.40
N TRP A 242 3.61 4.52 31.76
CA TRP A 242 4.37 3.68 30.85
C TRP A 242 4.13 2.21 31.19
N ALA A 243 3.99 1.38 30.15
CA ALA A 243 4.01 -0.06 30.35
C ALA A 243 5.37 -0.50 30.90
N ALA A 244 5.39 -1.52 31.77
CA ALA A 244 6.61 -2.04 32.39
C ALA A 244 7.60 -2.55 31.34
N GLU A 245 7.08 -3.27 30.33
CA GLU A 245 7.88 -3.80 29.22
C GLU A 245 7.19 -3.50 27.89
N THR A 246 7.99 -3.27 26.86
CA THR A 246 7.50 -3.15 25.49
C THR A 246 8.39 -3.95 24.55
N SER A 247 7.78 -4.78 23.71
CA SER A 247 8.48 -5.39 22.61
C SER A 247 8.18 -4.62 21.33
N VAL A 248 9.21 -4.04 20.71
CA VAL A 248 9.09 -3.42 19.41
C VAL A 248 9.24 -4.51 18.34
N ARG A 249 8.13 -5.01 17.81
CA ARG A 249 8.11 -5.96 16.70
C ARG A 249 8.29 -5.22 15.37
N ARG A 250 9.46 -4.65 15.12
CA ARG A 250 9.77 -4.07 13.81
C ARG A 250 11.07 -4.62 13.27
N ALA A 251 11.00 -5.09 12.03
CA ALA A 251 12.18 -5.44 11.25
C ALA A 251 12.87 -4.14 10.80
N GLY A 252 13.98 -3.82 11.44
CA GLY A 252 14.88 -2.76 11.02
C GLY A 252 14.48 -1.34 11.41
N SER A 253 15.43 -0.43 11.24
CA SER A 253 15.31 1.01 11.40
C SER A 253 15.91 1.64 10.15
N LYS A 254 15.10 2.30 9.33
CA LYS A 254 15.51 2.95 8.09
C LYS A 254 14.65 4.16 7.82
N ARG A 255 15.10 5.05 6.96
CA ARG A 255 14.35 6.23 6.51
C ARG A 255 14.06 6.11 5.03
N CYS A 256 12.79 5.90 4.67
CA CYS A 256 12.37 5.80 3.29
C CYS A 256 12.19 7.19 2.67
N SER A 257 12.58 7.32 1.41
CA SER A 257 12.44 8.55 0.62
C SER A 257 11.31 8.40 -0.39
N ASN A 258 10.47 9.44 -0.53
CA ASN A 258 9.44 9.57 -1.56
C ASN A 258 9.89 10.50 -2.70
N ALA A 259 11.18 10.81 -2.79
CA ALA A 259 11.72 11.81 -3.72
C ALA A 259 11.35 11.52 -5.18
N ARG A 260 11.28 10.24 -5.59
CA ARG A 260 10.93 9.84 -6.94
C ARG A 260 9.45 10.17 -7.26
N ALA A 261 8.53 9.85 -6.37
CA ALA A 261 7.12 10.21 -6.54
C ALA A 261 6.93 11.74 -6.57
N LYS A 262 7.65 12.46 -5.72
CA LYS A 262 7.64 13.93 -5.71
C LYS A 262 8.21 14.54 -6.99
N ALA A 263 9.28 13.97 -7.54
CA ALA A 263 9.85 14.42 -8.81
C ALA A 263 8.86 14.24 -9.98
N LEU A 264 7.97 13.24 -9.91
CA LEU A 264 6.88 13.06 -10.88
C LEU A 264 5.73 14.08 -10.68
N GLY A 265 5.65 14.72 -9.50
CA GLY A 265 4.66 15.73 -9.11
C GLY A 265 3.67 15.29 -8.04
N TRP A 266 3.87 14.12 -7.38
CA TRP A 266 3.02 13.70 -6.27
C TRP A 266 3.45 14.36 -4.96
N GLU A 267 2.47 14.79 -4.18
CA GLU A 267 2.67 15.26 -2.79
C GLU A 267 1.65 14.57 -1.89
N PRO A 268 2.07 14.05 -0.72
CA PRO A 268 1.12 13.51 0.24
C PRO A 268 0.25 14.63 0.81
N ARG A 269 -1.04 14.36 0.97
CA ARG A 269 -1.99 15.25 1.65
C ARG A 269 -1.60 15.46 3.13
N TYR A 270 -1.16 14.38 3.77
CA TYR A 270 -0.64 14.40 5.13
C TYR A 270 0.88 14.33 5.08
N SER A 271 1.52 15.48 5.10
CA SER A 271 2.98 15.57 4.92
C SER A 271 3.76 14.99 6.11
N SER A 272 3.12 14.82 7.26
CA SER A 272 3.68 14.19 8.43
C SER A 272 2.64 13.39 9.23
N PHE A 273 3.13 12.55 10.14
CA PHE A 273 2.28 11.81 11.07
C PHE A 273 1.42 12.75 11.95
N ARG A 274 1.87 14.00 12.18
CA ARG A 274 1.14 14.97 13.02
C ARG A 274 -0.20 15.32 12.40
N GLU A 275 -0.19 15.69 11.14
CA GLU A 275 -1.40 16.05 10.39
C GLU A 275 -2.37 14.86 10.31
N GLY A 276 -1.86 13.68 9.95
CA GLY A 276 -2.71 12.51 9.81
C GLY A 276 -3.29 12.01 11.15
N TYR A 277 -2.55 12.06 12.24
CA TYR A 277 -3.09 11.69 13.54
C TYR A 277 -3.97 12.80 14.15
N ALA A 278 -3.71 14.08 13.89
CA ALA A 278 -4.59 15.18 14.30
C ALA A 278 -5.99 14.99 13.71
N GLU A 279 -6.09 14.67 12.41
CA GLU A 279 -7.38 14.35 11.78
C GLU A 279 -8.08 13.17 12.45
N ILE A 280 -7.37 12.06 12.70
CA ILE A 280 -7.94 10.86 13.34
C ILE A 280 -8.44 11.17 14.76
N LEU A 281 -7.75 12.06 15.48
CA LEU A 281 -8.13 12.50 16.83
C LEU A 281 -9.26 13.56 16.81
N GLY A 282 -9.66 14.03 15.64
CA GLY A 282 -10.70 15.06 15.50
C GLY A 282 -10.20 16.47 15.90
N GLU A 283 -8.89 16.66 15.94
CA GLU A 283 -8.28 17.97 16.15
C GLU A 283 -8.46 18.79 14.86
N LYS A 284 -9.08 19.95 14.97
CA LYS A 284 -9.14 20.93 13.85
C LYS A 284 -7.96 21.87 14.01
N ASP A 285 -7.19 22.05 12.95
CA ASP A 285 -6.21 23.14 12.84
C ASP A 285 -6.85 24.51 13.01
#